data_2fa5d334399b9705cc72eae0fe5e6698
#
_entry.id   2fa5d334399b9705cc72eae0fe5e6698
#
_cell.length_a   1.000
_cell.length_b   1.000
_cell.length_c   1.000
_cell.angle_alpha   90.00
_cell.angle_beta   90.00
_cell.angle_gamma   90.00
#
_symmetry.space_group_name_H-M   'P 1'
#
loop_
_entity.id
_entity.type
_entity.pdbx_description
1 polymer ?
#
loop_
_entity_poly.entity_id
_entity_poly.type
_entity_poly.pdbx_seq_one_letter_code
_entity_poly.pdbx_strand_id
1 'polypeptide(L)'
;MRIAPLLALLACIALGSTRIAVAEPYLAVQTGYKCVACHVNPTGGGLRNSFGLVYAENVMPANNLPAGAPVWLGEVVKDIVRIGGDLRTDWSRTTVPQSPTQQQFALEQFRVYSDISVIPNLLGIYVDEEVAPGAPQTMEAYARYGNTSNWYVKAGQFYLPFGWRLQDQTALVRQVTGINMTTPDKGIEFGLERPNWSGQLDLTNGSANSGTGSGYQVTGQLVRVQSNWRLGLAGSFTQADAGDRQMYGLFAGVKTGPVAWLGEVDLVRQAGFPQGTRTMLPALVEADWLICRGNNLKLTYEFSDPERSVANNEQTRWSAVYEFTPIPFLQARAGF
;
A
#
# COMPACT_ATOMS: atom_id res chain seq x y z
N MET A 1 7.08 11.06 -46.30
CA MET A 1 7.57 11.01 -44.90
C MET A 1 6.38 10.77 -44.00
N ARG A 2 6.35 9.61 -43.28
CA ARG A 2 5.18 9.19 -42.48
C ARG A 2 5.32 9.74 -41.07
N ILE A 3 4.65 10.86 -40.77
CA ILE A 3 4.63 11.55 -39.47
C ILE A 3 3.55 10.93 -38.54
N ALA A 4 2.63 10.13 -39.08
CA ALA A 4 1.51 9.56 -38.36
C ALA A 4 1.87 8.67 -37.15
N PRO A 5 2.89 7.78 -37.16
CA PRO A 5 3.21 6.97 -35.98
C PRO A 5 3.86 7.76 -34.85
N LEU A 6 4.53 8.88 -35.15
CA LEU A 6 5.15 9.72 -34.13
C LEU A 6 4.10 10.55 -33.39
N LEU A 7 3.06 11.01 -34.09
CA LEU A 7 1.92 11.72 -33.50
C LEU A 7 1.05 10.80 -32.65
N ALA A 8 0.88 9.54 -33.07
CA ALA A 8 0.16 8.53 -32.25
C ALA A 8 0.94 8.17 -30.98
N LEU A 9 2.27 8.08 -31.05
CA LEU A 9 3.13 7.83 -29.90
C LEU A 9 3.12 9.04 -28.93
N LEU A 10 3.17 10.27 -29.46
CA LEU A 10 3.05 11.49 -28.67
C LEU A 10 1.66 11.68 -28.06
N ALA A 11 0.60 11.28 -28.76
CA ALA A 11 -0.77 11.32 -28.23
C ALA A 11 -0.98 10.28 -27.10
N CYS A 12 -0.34 9.11 -27.16
CA CYS A 12 -0.34 8.14 -26.05
C CYS A 12 0.47 8.64 -24.84
N ILE A 13 1.51 9.43 -25.04
CA ILE A 13 2.30 10.03 -23.96
C ILE A 13 1.54 11.21 -23.29
N ALA A 14 0.68 11.89 -24.02
CA ALA A 14 -0.07 13.05 -23.53
C ALA A 14 -1.30 12.70 -22.67
N LEU A 15 -1.66 11.41 -22.55
CA LEU A 15 -2.83 10.94 -21.77
C LEU A 15 -2.44 10.20 -20.47
N GLY A 16 -1.15 10.15 -20.13
CA GLY A 16 -0.68 9.34 -19.01
C GLY A 16 -0.34 10.16 -17.76
N SER A 17 -1.10 10.02 -16.70
CA SER A 17 -0.60 10.30 -15.35
C SER A 17 0.51 9.30 -15.04
N THR A 18 1.72 9.81 -14.77
CA THR A 18 2.89 8.97 -14.45
C THR A 18 2.93 8.74 -12.94
N ARG A 19 2.62 7.52 -12.51
CA ARG A 19 2.81 7.07 -11.12
C ARG A 19 3.88 6.01 -11.09
N ILE A 20 4.82 6.11 -10.16
CA ILE A 20 5.95 5.17 -10.03
C ILE A 20 5.54 3.96 -9.18
N ALA A 21 6.06 2.77 -9.50
CA ALA A 21 5.66 1.49 -8.93
C ALA A 21 5.89 1.40 -7.42
N VAL A 22 4.81 1.35 -6.66
CA VAL A 22 4.79 0.88 -5.27
C VAL A 22 4.37 -0.59 -5.26
N ALA A 23 4.74 -1.33 -4.20
CA ALA A 23 4.30 -2.70 -4.04
C ALA A 23 2.78 -2.75 -3.97
N GLU A 24 2.20 -3.31 -5.01
CA GLU A 24 0.77 -3.53 -5.11
C GLU A 24 0.42 -4.91 -4.54
N PRO A 25 -0.65 -5.05 -3.75
CA PRO A 25 -1.06 -6.33 -3.17
C PRO A 25 -1.28 -7.41 -4.22
N TYR A 26 -1.75 -7.05 -5.43
CA TYR A 26 -1.99 -8.01 -6.50
C TYR A 26 -0.72 -8.76 -6.91
N LEU A 27 0.47 -8.14 -6.87
CA LEU A 27 1.73 -8.82 -7.17
C LEU A 27 2.00 -9.96 -6.19
N ALA A 28 1.66 -9.77 -4.93
CA ALA A 28 1.78 -10.80 -3.92
C ALA A 28 0.76 -11.95 -4.14
N VAL A 29 -0.44 -11.64 -4.68
CA VAL A 29 -1.43 -12.65 -5.09
C VAL A 29 -0.97 -13.38 -6.35
N GLN A 30 -0.47 -12.67 -7.36
CA GLN A 30 0.05 -13.23 -8.61
C GLN A 30 1.21 -14.19 -8.40
N THR A 31 2.11 -13.89 -7.48
CA THR A 31 3.33 -14.66 -7.24
C THR A 31 3.18 -15.71 -6.14
N GLY A 32 2.20 -15.57 -5.25
CA GLY A 32 2.10 -16.35 -4.01
C GLY A 32 3.15 -15.97 -2.96
N TYR A 33 3.93 -14.90 -3.18
CA TYR A 33 4.96 -14.46 -2.23
C TYR A 33 4.35 -13.61 -1.12
N LYS A 34 4.95 -13.67 0.07
CA LYS A 34 4.66 -12.74 1.17
C LYS A 34 5.35 -11.40 0.95
N CYS A 35 4.88 -10.36 1.64
CA CYS A 35 5.46 -9.01 1.55
C CYS A 35 6.95 -9.01 1.88
N VAL A 36 7.36 -9.74 2.92
CA VAL A 36 8.76 -9.86 3.36
C VAL A 36 9.70 -10.48 2.30
N ALA A 37 9.17 -11.20 1.32
CA ALA A 37 9.99 -11.73 0.24
C ALA A 37 10.62 -10.62 -0.63
N CYS A 38 9.91 -9.50 -0.81
CA CYS A 38 10.33 -8.39 -1.68
C CYS A 38 10.70 -7.11 -0.92
N HIS A 39 10.21 -6.93 0.32
CA HIS A 39 10.37 -5.71 1.10
C HIS A 39 11.20 -5.92 2.35
N VAL A 40 11.89 -4.85 2.76
CA VAL A 40 12.60 -4.79 4.05
C VAL A 40 11.59 -4.74 5.19
N ASN A 41 10.51 -3.97 5.01
CA ASN A 41 9.39 -3.96 5.93
C ASN A 41 8.55 -5.24 5.77
N PRO A 42 8.40 -6.09 6.81
CA PRO A 42 7.67 -7.34 6.71
C PRO A 42 6.20 -7.19 6.32
N THR A 43 5.59 -6.05 6.64
CA THR A 43 4.20 -5.74 6.27
C THR A 43 4.05 -5.21 4.85
N GLY A 44 5.18 -5.03 4.12
CA GLY A 44 5.22 -4.55 2.73
C GLY A 44 5.34 -3.04 2.60
N GLY A 45 5.49 -2.56 1.37
CA GLY A 45 5.73 -1.16 1.06
C GLY A 45 7.17 -0.70 1.31
N GLY A 46 7.47 0.53 0.95
CA GLY A 46 8.77 1.15 1.15
C GLY A 46 9.92 0.44 0.45
N LEU A 47 11.07 0.40 1.12
CA LEU A 47 12.31 -0.13 0.56
C LEU A 47 12.21 -1.62 0.18
N ARG A 48 12.62 -1.94 -1.03
CA ARG A 48 12.77 -3.32 -1.50
C ARG A 48 14.07 -3.94 -0.99
N ASN A 49 14.01 -5.22 -0.64
CA ASN A 49 15.21 -6.01 -0.40
C ASN A 49 15.86 -6.46 -1.73
N SER A 50 16.98 -7.18 -1.68
CA SER A 50 17.71 -7.59 -2.90
C SER A 50 16.85 -8.43 -3.85
N PHE A 51 16.01 -9.33 -3.35
CA PHE A 51 15.10 -10.12 -4.17
C PHE A 51 14.03 -9.23 -4.84
N GLY A 52 13.44 -8.30 -4.09
CA GLY A 52 12.44 -7.36 -4.62
C GLY A 52 13.01 -6.42 -5.68
N LEU A 53 14.28 -6.03 -5.56
CA LEU A 53 14.98 -5.22 -6.58
C LEU A 53 15.21 -6.04 -7.86
N VAL A 54 15.72 -7.27 -7.74
CA VAL A 54 15.93 -8.17 -8.89
C VAL A 54 14.60 -8.50 -9.59
N TYR A 55 13.52 -8.69 -8.82
CA TYR A 55 12.18 -8.89 -9.37
C TYR A 55 11.69 -7.66 -10.14
N ALA A 56 11.86 -6.47 -9.58
CA ALA A 56 11.46 -5.20 -10.22
C ALA A 56 12.29 -4.88 -11.47
N GLU A 57 13.53 -5.34 -11.52
CA GLU A 57 14.42 -5.15 -12.68
C GLU A 57 14.11 -6.14 -13.81
N ASN A 58 13.87 -7.40 -13.50
CA ASN A 58 13.91 -8.46 -14.51
C ASN A 58 12.55 -9.09 -14.80
N VAL A 59 11.53 -8.93 -13.95
CA VAL A 59 10.24 -9.61 -14.10
C VAL A 59 9.11 -8.63 -14.42
N MET A 60 9.09 -7.50 -13.75
CA MET A 60 8.00 -6.53 -13.90
C MET A 60 8.00 -5.78 -15.24
N PRO A 61 9.14 -5.26 -15.77
CA PRO A 61 9.10 -4.36 -16.91
C PRO A 61 8.88 -5.11 -18.23
N ALA A 62 8.26 -4.42 -19.21
CA ALA A 62 8.08 -4.93 -20.57
C ALA A 62 9.42 -5.22 -21.26
N ASN A 63 10.41 -4.36 -21.03
CA ASN A 63 11.74 -4.48 -21.60
C ASN A 63 12.81 -4.49 -20.50
N ASN A 64 13.79 -5.36 -20.63
CA ASN A 64 14.97 -5.34 -19.79
C ASN A 64 15.91 -4.21 -20.23
N LEU A 65 16.77 -3.77 -19.33
CA LEU A 65 17.90 -2.91 -19.69
C LEU A 65 18.90 -3.69 -20.54
N PRO A 66 19.74 -3.03 -21.36
CA PRO A 66 20.82 -3.66 -22.06
C PRO A 66 21.73 -4.44 -21.11
N ALA A 67 22.25 -5.57 -21.57
CA ALA A 67 23.17 -6.37 -20.77
C ALA A 67 24.39 -5.54 -20.32
N GLY A 68 24.70 -5.55 -19.03
CA GLY A 68 25.78 -4.77 -18.43
C GLY A 68 25.46 -3.30 -18.16
N ALA A 69 24.22 -2.86 -18.39
CA ALA A 69 23.80 -1.52 -17.95
C ALA A 69 23.97 -1.36 -16.44
N PRO A 70 24.62 -0.31 -15.96
CA PRO A 70 24.76 -0.08 -14.53
C PRO A 70 23.40 0.23 -13.92
N VAL A 71 23.01 -0.54 -12.91
CA VAL A 71 21.79 -0.31 -12.12
C VAL A 71 22.20 -0.10 -10.66
N TRP A 72 21.71 0.98 -10.07
CA TRP A 72 21.90 1.19 -8.65
C TRP A 72 20.87 0.39 -7.85
N LEU A 73 21.34 -0.58 -7.09
CA LEU A 73 20.52 -1.46 -6.27
C LEU A 73 20.33 -0.96 -4.82
N GLY A 74 20.58 0.32 -4.58
CA GLY A 74 20.33 0.97 -3.29
C GLY A 74 21.34 0.68 -2.20
N GLU A 75 22.36 -0.15 -2.43
CA GLU A 75 23.36 -0.46 -1.44
C GLU A 75 24.43 0.64 -1.38
N VAL A 76 24.54 1.34 -0.25
CA VAL A 76 25.53 2.41 -0.01
C VAL A 76 26.73 1.86 0.72
N VAL A 77 26.51 1.04 1.76
CA VAL A 77 27.54 0.29 2.47
C VAL A 77 27.10 -1.16 2.44
N LYS A 78 27.97 -2.00 1.89
CA LYS A 78 27.66 -3.42 1.67
C LYS A 78 27.12 -4.08 2.94
N ASP A 79 25.96 -4.72 2.82
CA ASP A 79 25.26 -5.45 3.86
C ASP A 79 24.84 -4.62 5.11
N ILE A 80 25.15 -3.30 5.13
CA ILE A 80 24.90 -2.45 6.29
C ILE A 80 23.87 -1.36 5.98
N VAL A 81 24.07 -0.56 4.91
CA VAL A 81 23.23 0.59 4.62
C VAL A 81 22.63 0.48 3.23
N ARG A 82 21.32 0.52 3.16
CA ARG A 82 20.55 0.59 1.92
C ARG A 82 19.71 1.85 1.90
N ILE A 83 19.63 2.49 0.73
CA ILE A 83 18.80 3.66 0.48
C ILE A 83 17.96 3.40 -0.76
N GLY A 84 16.74 3.84 -0.75
CA GLY A 84 15.84 3.83 -1.89
C GLY A 84 14.94 5.06 -1.87
N GLY A 85 14.10 5.16 -2.87
CA GLY A 85 13.12 6.24 -2.92
C GLY A 85 12.05 5.98 -3.96
N ASP A 86 11.03 6.79 -3.92
CA ASP A 86 9.97 6.79 -4.91
C ASP A 86 9.50 8.22 -5.17
N LEU A 87 9.39 8.56 -6.45
CA LEU A 87 8.93 9.86 -6.92
C LEU A 87 7.69 9.66 -7.76
N ARG A 88 6.62 10.38 -7.44
CA ARG A 88 5.35 10.35 -8.18
C ARG A 88 4.93 11.74 -8.58
N THR A 89 4.60 11.87 -9.85
CA THR A 89 3.98 13.06 -10.40
C THR A 89 2.64 12.67 -10.99
N ASP A 90 1.66 13.53 -10.88
CA ASP A 90 0.30 13.31 -11.36
C ASP A 90 -0.18 14.47 -12.22
N TRP A 91 -0.99 14.15 -13.22
CA TRP A 91 -1.87 15.08 -13.88
C TRP A 91 -3.30 14.59 -13.70
N SER A 92 -4.14 15.40 -13.12
CA SER A 92 -5.53 15.05 -12.86
C SER A 92 -6.49 16.02 -13.53
N ARG A 93 -7.65 15.48 -13.92
CA ARG A 93 -8.80 16.25 -14.38
C ARG A 93 -10.02 15.80 -13.60
N THR A 94 -10.56 16.70 -12.79
CA THR A 94 -11.73 16.43 -11.96
C THR A 94 -12.92 17.24 -12.47
N THR A 95 -14.03 16.54 -12.74
CA THR A 95 -15.30 17.16 -13.14
C THR A 95 -16.36 16.78 -12.12
N VAL A 96 -16.93 17.79 -11.48
CA VAL A 96 -18.05 17.64 -10.54
C VAL A 96 -19.27 18.34 -11.14
N PRO A 97 -20.46 17.74 -11.11
CA PRO A 97 -21.70 18.40 -11.57
C PRO A 97 -21.87 19.78 -10.92
N GLN A 98 -22.21 20.77 -11.72
CA GLN A 98 -22.43 22.16 -11.30
C GLN A 98 -21.18 22.89 -10.77
N SER A 99 -19.98 22.35 -10.95
CA SER A 99 -18.71 22.99 -10.61
C SER A 99 -17.80 23.09 -11.83
N PRO A 100 -16.90 24.08 -11.91
CA PRO A 100 -15.92 24.16 -12.98
C PRO A 100 -15.00 22.92 -12.97
N THR A 101 -14.68 22.40 -14.15
CA THR A 101 -13.68 21.32 -14.28
C THR A 101 -12.32 21.84 -13.81
N GLN A 102 -11.70 21.11 -12.91
CA GLN A 102 -10.35 21.40 -12.42
C GLN A 102 -9.34 20.51 -13.12
N GLN A 103 -8.19 21.06 -13.45
CA GLN A 103 -7.05 20.33 -14.03
C GLN A 103 -5.78 20.81 -13.35
N GLN A 104 -4.90 19.87 -12.98
CA GLN A 104 -3.63 20.23 -12.34
C GLN A 104 -2.54 19.18 -12.60
N PHE A 105 -1.29 19.65 -12.64
CA PHE A 105 -0.12 18.83 -12.41
C PHE A 105 0.25 18.92 -10.92
N ALA A 106 0.59 17.80 -10.34
CA ALA A 106 1.01 17.73 -8.94
C ALA A 106 2.25 16.83 -8.78
N LEU A 107 3.10 17.18 -7.83
CA LEU A 107 4.00 16.23 -7.21
C LEU A 107 3.18 15.47 -6.17
N GLU A 108 2.85 14.22 -6.44
CA GLU A 108 1.99 13.43 -5.56
C GLU A 108 2.77 12.92 -4.35
N GLN A 109 4.01 12.48 -4.58
CA GLN A 109 4.84 11.91 -3.53
C GLN A 109 6.32 11.97 -3.93
N PHE A 110 7.17 12.30 -2.97
CA PHE A 110 8.60 12.00 -3.00
C PHE A 110 9.01 11.46 -1.65
N ARG A 111 9.34 10.16 -1.61
CA ARG A 111 9.80 9.46 -0.40
C ARG A 111 11.23 9.01 -0.53
N VAL A 112 11.93 9.03 0.59
CA VAL A 112 13.28 8.46 0.74
C VAL A 112 13.23 7.40 1.83
N TYR A 113 13.77 6.24 1.51
CA TYR A 113 13.84 5.10 2.42
C TYR A 113 15.27 4.81 2.82
N SER A 114 15.49 4.43 4.06
CA SER A 114 16.78 3.90 4.51
C SER A 114 16.60 2.70 5.42
N ASP A 115 17.47 1.71 5.28
CA ASP A 115 17.60 0.54 6.15
C ASP A 115 19.04 0.39 6.59
N ILE A 116 19.25 0.35 7.90
CA ILE A 116 20.56 0.21 8.51
C ILE A 116 20.59 -1.10 9.28
N SER A 117 21.32 -2.09 8.78
CA SER A 117 21.58 -3.36 9.46
C SER A 117 22.68 -3.18 10.50
N VAL A 118 22.32 -2.84 11.74
CA VAL A 118 23.28 -2.67 12.84
C VAL A 118 23.93 -4.01 13.19
N ILE A 119 23.14 -5.07 13.25
CA ILE A 119 23.59 -6.46 13.34
C ILE A 119 22.81 -7.24 12.29
N PRO A 120 23.48 -7.77 11.25
CA PRO A 120 22.82 -8.47 10.16
C PRO A 120 21.86 -9.56 10.66
N ASN A 121 20.64 -9.59 10.13
CA ASN A 121 19.57 -10.52 10.47
C ASN A 121 19.09 -10.48 11.93
N LEU A 122 19.49 -9.51 12.74
CA LEU A 122 19.09 -9.44 14.15
C LEU A 122 18.64 -8.04 14.56
N LEU A 123 19.40 -6.99 14.27
CA LEU A 123 19.08 -5.62 14.69
C LEU A 123 19.20 -4.66 13.52
N GLY A 124 18.13 -3.96 13.20
CA GLY A 124 18.10 -2.95 12.14
C GLY A 124 17.31 -1.72 12.52
N ILE A 125 17.54 -0.65 11.81
CA ILE A 125 16.79 0.61 11.89
C ILE A 125 16.25 0.91 10.50
N TYR A 126 14.98 1.21 10.42
CA TYR A 126 14.30 1.57 9.18
C TYR A 126 13.71 2.96 9.27
N VAL A 127 13.84 3.75 8.21
CA VAL A 127 13.25 5.09 8.09
C VAL A 127 12.62 5.25 6.71
N ASP A 128 11.42 5.81 6.68
CA ASP A 128 10.65 6.24 5.51
C ASP A 128 10.23 7.69 5.73
N GLU A 129 10.82 8.60 4.97
CA GLU A 129 10.53 10.02 5.01
C GLU A 129 9.80 10.45 3.74
N GLU A 130 8.64 11.05 3.88
CA GLU A 130 7.99 11.80 2.80
C GLU A 130 8.57 13.21 2.77
N VAL A 131 9.36 13.49 1.71
CA VAL A 131 10.09 14.75 1.55
C VAL A 131 9.21 15.81 0.89
N ALA A 132 8.28 15.39 0.03
CA ALA A 132 7.33 16.24 -0.69
C ALA A 132 6.10 15.42 -1.15
N PRO A 133 4.93 16.07 -1.38
CA PRO A 133 4.66 17.51 -1.30
C PRO A 133 4.52 18.00 0.16
N GLY A 134 4.62 19.28 0.37
CA GLY A 134 4.47 19.92 1.67
C GLY A 134 5.73 19.88 2.54
N ALA A 135 5.54 19.98 3.86
CA ALA A 135 6.64 19.84 4.80
C ALA A 135 7.06 18.36 4.92
N PRO A 136 8.35 18.06 5.09
CA PRO A 136 8.80 16.69 5.32
C PRO A 136 8.09 16.04 6.51
N GLN A 137 7.71 14.78 6.34
CA GLN A 137 7.01 13.99 7.36
C GLN A 137 7.62 12.59 7.46
N THR A 138 7.91 12.18 8.69
CA THR A 138 8.32 10.80 8.98
C THR A 138 7.11 9.88 8.86
N MET A 139 7.13 8.99 7.90
CA MET A 139 6.08 7.98 7.71
C MET A 139 6.35 6.74 8.56
N GLU A 140 7.55 6.20 8.48
CA GLU A 140 7.96 5.11 9.36
C GLU A 140 9.39 5.40 9.90
N ALA A 141 9.58 5.20 11.20
CA ALA A 141 10.89 5.25 11.84
C ALA A 141 10.88 4.30 13.03
N TYR A 142 11.54 3.14 12.88
CA TYR A 142 11.55 2.12 13.92
C TYR A 142 12.86 1.36 13.99
N ALA A 143 13.18 0.88 15.20
CA ALA A 143 14.14 -0.18 15.41
C ALA A 143 13.46 -1.54 15.30
N ARG A 144 14.12 -2.51 14.67
CA ARG A 144 13.64 -3.87 14.50
C ARG A 144 14.66 -4.84 15.09
N TYR A 145 14.18 -5.75 15.95
CA TYR A 145 14.93 -6.84 16.53
C TYR A 145 14.35 -8.18 16.13
N GLY A 146 15.19 -9.14 15.77
CA GLY A 146 14.80 -10.48 15.34
C GLY A 146 14.95 -10.71 13.84
N ASN A 147 14.71 -11.95 13.42
CA ASN A 147 14.79 -12.37 12.03
C ASN A 147 13.40 -12.32 11.38
N THR A 148 13.20 -11.38 10.45
CA THR A 148 11.93 -11.17 9.74
C THR A 148 11.43 -12.37 8.94
N SER A 149 12.25 -13.41 8.77
CA SER A 149 11.81 -14.67 8.16
C SER A 149 11.12 -15.62 9.17
N ASN A 150 11.21 -15.34 10.46
CA ASN A 150 10.64 -16.19 11.53
C ASN A 150 9.77 -15.39 12.50
N TRP A 151 10.37 -14.40 13.15
CA TRP A 151 9.72 -13.52 14.10
C TRP A 151 10.52 -12.23 14.24
N TYR A 152 9.86 -11.16 14.62
CA TYR A 152 10.49 -9.88 14.89
C TYR A 152 9.67 -9.07 15.89
N VAL A 153 10.35 -8.11 16.51
CA VAL A 153 9.72 -7.01 17.25
C VAL A 153 10.21 -5.72 16.59
N LYS A 154 9.32 -4.80 16.31
CA LYS A 154 9.70 -3.43 15.96
C LYS A 154 9.10 -2.43 16.95
N ALA A 155 9.83 -1.36 17.24
CA ALA A 155 9.40 -0.29 18.12
C ALA A 155 9.73 1.06 17.50
N GLY A 156 8.76 1.97 17.50
CA GLY A 156 8.85 3.27 16.87
C GLY A 156 7.56 3.70 16.22
N GLN A 157 7.65 4.36 15.08
CA GLN A 157 6.53 4.79 14.25
C GLN A 157 6.41 3.91 13.03
N PHE A 158 5.22 3.37 12.75
CA PHE A 158 4.99 2.45 11.63
C PHE A 158 3.51 2.40 11.24
N TYR A 159 3.23 1.83 10.05
CA TYR A 159 1.87 1.60 9.59
C TYR A 159 1.27 0.37 10.26
N LEU A 160 0.02 0.50 10.70
CA LEU A 160 -0.71 -0.58 11.36
C LEU A 160 -1.07 -1.71 10.38
N PRO A 161 -1.01 -2.99 10.81
CA PRO A 161 -1.35 -4.14 9.99
C PRO A 161 -2.87 -4.38 9.99
N PHE A 162 -3.57 -3.85 9.00
CA PHE A 162 -5.01 -4.04 8.85
C PHE A 162 -5.41 -4.09 7.37
N GLY A 163 -5.96 -5.21 6.94
CA GLY A 163 -6.45 -5.40 5.57
C GLY A 163 -5.37 -5.37 4.49
N TRP A 164 -5.76 -5.08 3.26
CA TRP A 164 -4.84 -4.89 2.15
C TRP A 164 -4.09 -3.57 2.26
N ARG A 165 -2.79 -3.59 2.00
CA ARG A 165 -1.96 -2.39 1.90
C ARG A 165 -2.09 -1.80 0.51
N LEU A 166 -3.20 -1.09 0.27
CA LEU A 166 -3.52 -0.52 -1.03
C LEU A 166 -2.66 0.70 -1.33
N GLN A 167 -2.34 0.90 -2.60
CA GLN A 167 -1.68 2.12 -3.07
C GLN A 167 -2.64 3.30 -3.08
N ASP A 168 -3.92 3.07 -3.44
CA ASP A 168 -4.95 4.11 -3.42
C ASP A 168 -5.30 4.47 -1.97
N GLN A 169 -4.77 5.62 -1.52
CA GLN A 169 -5.05 6.15 -0.19
C GLN A 169 -6.48 6.69 -0.06
N THR A 170 -7.16 6.88 -1.19
CA THR A 170 -8.55 7.36 -1.25
C THR A 170 -9.56 6.21 -1.30
N ALA A 171 -9.11 4.95 -1.26
CA ALA A 171 -9.99 3.79 -1.22
C ALA A 171 -10.96 3.87 -0.03
N LEU A 172 -12.25 3.60 -0.27
CA LEU A 172 -13.30 3.73 0.74
C LEU A 172 -13.01 2.88 1.99
N VAL A 173 -12.44 1.69 1.82
CA VAL A 173 -11.99 0.84 2.93
C VAL A 173 -10.90 1.53 3.76
N ARG A 174 -10.00 2.31 3.12
CA ARG A 174 -8.93 3.07 3.82
C ARG A 174 -9.47 4.33 4.50
N GLN A 175 -10.37 5.04 3.84
CA GLN A 175 -10.99 6.24 4.40
C GLN A 175 -11.84 5.92 5.63
N VAL A 176 -12.63 4.86 5.58
CA VAL A 176 -13.51 4.46 6.68
C VAL A 176 -12.71 3.85 7.84
N THR A 177 -11.73 2.99 7.58
CA THR A 177 -10.89 2.42 8.65
C THR A 177 -9.92 3.44 9.23
N GLY A 178 -9.51 4.46 8.45
CA GLY A 178 -8.47 5.41 8.85
C GLY A 178 -7.07 4.81 8.92
N ILE A 179 -6.91 3.53 8.53
CA ILE A 179 -5.61 2.85 8.48
C ILE A 179 -5.15 2.78 7.03
N ASN A 180 -4.12 3.54 6.69
CA ASN A 180 -3.55 3.60 5.36
C ASN A 180 -2.03 3.93 5.40
N MET A 181 -1.40 4.13 4.24
CA MET A 181 0.02 4.43 4.12
C MET A 181 0.36 5.93 4.32
N THR A 182 -0.53 6.69 4.92
CA THR A 182 -0.33 8.09 5.31
C THR A 182 -0.68 8.34 6.78
N THR A 183 -1.12 7.30 7.50
CA THR A 183 -1.53 7.38 8.91
C THR A 183 -0.73 6.40 9.76
N PRO A 184 0.59 6.63 9.95
CA PRO A 184 1.39 5.82 10.85
C PRO A 184 1.01 6.10 12.32
N ASP A 185 1.29 5.12 13.18
CA ASP A 185 1.18 5.30 14.62
C ASP A 185 2.45 4.87 15.35
N LYS A 186 2.59 5.22 16.61
CA LYS A 186 3.77 4.97 17.44
C LYS A 186 3.48 3.88 18.46
N GLY A 187 4.38 2.90 18.55
CA GLY A 187 4.19 1.78 19.45
C GLY A 187 5.18 0.66 19.25
N ILE A 188 4.71 -0.55 19.56
CA ILE A 188 5.46 -1.80 19.42
C ILE A 188 4.62 -2.77 18.59
N GLU A 189 5.26 -3.46 17.65
CA GLU A 189 4.68 -4.57 16.87
C GLU A 189 5.46 -5.84 17.13
N PHE A 190 4.75 -6.93 17.36
CA PHE A 190 5.26 -8.28 17.29
C PHE A 190 4.81 -8.94 15.99
N GLY A 191 5.76 -9.44 15.20
CA GLY A 191 5.51 -10.15 13.96
C GLY A 191 5.95 -11.60 14.03
N LEU A 192 5.15 -12.49 13.44
CA LEU A 192 5.40 -13.92 13.34
C LEU A 192 5.29 -14.35 11.86
N GLU A 193 6.38 -14.91 11.34
CA GLU A 193 6.44 -15.45 9.99
C GLU A 193 6.64 -16.96 10.03
N ARG A 194 5.80 -17.69 9.29
CA ARG A 194 5.87 -19.15 9.10
C ARG A 194 5.70 -19.45 7.61
N PRO A 195 6.07 -20.59 7.08
CA PRO A 195 6.03 -20.85 5.63
C PRO A 195 4.73 -20.39 4.96
N ASN A 196 3.58 -20.72 5.53
CA ASN A 196 2.26 -20.42 4.98
C ASN A 196 1.43 -19.44 5.83
N TRP A 197 2.03 -18.79 6.82
CA TRP A 197 1.34 -17.86 7.72
C TRP A 197 2.19 -16.62 7.97
N SER A 198 1.52 -15.49 8.04
CA SER A 198 2.03 -14.21 8.54
C SER A 198 1.08 -13.68 9.59
N GLY A 199 1.61 -13.25 10.72
CA GLY A 199 0.81 -12.65 11.79
C GLY A 199 1.51 -11.43 12.37
N GLN A 200 0.77 -10.37 12.65
CA GLN A 200 1.24 -9.16 13.32
C GLN A 200 0.28 -8.79 14.44
N LEU A 201 0.82 -8.27 15.52
CA LEU A 201 0.07 -7.72 16.65
C LEU A 201 0.77 -6.48 17.18
N ASP A 202 0.04 -5.37 17.20
CA ASP A 202 0.54 -4.05 17.57
C ASP A 202 -0.12 -3.55 18.84
N LEU A 203 0.65 -2.82 19.63
CA LEU A 203 0.17 -1.94 20.70
C LEU A 203 0.70 -0.54 20.41
N THR A 204 -0.21 0.40 20.18
CA THR A 204 0.12 1.77 19.74
C THR A 204 -0.70 2.81 20.51
N ASN A 205 -0.39 4.09 20.28
CA ASN A 205 -1.06 5.22 20.95
C ASN A 205 -2.50 5.46 20.46
N GLY A 206 -2.91 4.90 19.31
CA GLY A 206 -4.23 5.16 18.73
C GLY A 206 -4.33 6.47 17.95
N SER A 207 -3.23 7.16 17.69
CA SER A 207 -3.21 8.44 16.99
C SER A 207 -3.67 8.36 15.54
N ALA A 208 -3.47 7.22 14.88
CA ALA A 208 -3.93 6.97 13.52
C ALA A 208 -5.46 7.10 13.35
N ASN A 209 -6.21 6.89 14.42
CA ASN A 209 -7.68 6.90 14.38
C ASN A 209 -8.32 8.06 15.17
N SER A 210 -7.67 8.58 16.19
CA SER A 210 -8.26 9.58 17.11
C SER A 210 -7.75 10.99 16.87
N GLY A 211 -6.59 11.17 16.26
CA GLY A 211 -5.93 12.45 16.07
C GLY A 211 -5.47 13.15 17.38
N THR A 212 -5.86 12.64 18.54
CA THR A 212 -5.60 13.29 19.84
C THR A 212 -4.47 12.63 20.64
N GLY A 213 -4.09 11.41 20.28
CA GLY A 213 -3.02 10.67 20.97
C GLY A 213 -3.34 10.31 22.42
N SER A 214 -4.58 10.49 22.88
CA SER A 214 -5.03 10.05 24.21
C SER A 214 -5.69 8.68 24.10
N GLY A 215 -5.06 7.67 24.66
CA GLY A 215 -5.57 6.31 24.64
C GLY A 215 -4.55 5.29 24.15
N TYR A 216 -5.04 4.13 23.79
CA TYR A 216 -4.23 3.06 23.18
C TYR A 216 -5.03 2.34 22.10
N GLN A 217 -4.29 1.71 21.19
CA GLN A 217 -4.85 0.87 20.14
C GLN A 217 -4.12 -0.46 20.09
N VAL A 218 -4.88 -1.53 20.02
CA VAL A 218 -4.38 -2.87 19.71
C VAL A 218 -4.87 -3.23 18.32
N THR A 219 -3.95 -3.50 17.40
CA THR A 219 -4.28 -3.90 16.03
C THR A 219 -3.56 -5.20 15.71
N GLY A 220 -4.20 -6.09 15.00
CA GLY A 220 -3.57 -7.32 14.56
C GLY A 220 -4.18 -7.89 13.31
N GLN A 221 -3.36 -8.64 12.58
CA GLN A 221 -3.82 -9.43 11.45
C GLN A 221 -3.15 -10.79 11.41
N LEU A 222 -3.85 -11.74 10.83
CA LEU A 222 -3.36 -13.09 10.56
C LEU A 222 -3.70 -13.46 9.13
N VAL A 223 -2.68 -13.84 8.35
CA VAL A 223 -2.82 -14.13 6.92
C VAL A 223 -2.31 -15.53 6.64
N ARG A 224 -3.16 -16.37 6.04
CA ARG A 224 -2.73 -17.62 5.41
C ARG A 224 -2.39 -17.37 3.95
N VAL A 225 -1.22 -17.82 3.51
CA VAL A 225 -0.70 -17.62 2.15
C VAL A 225 -0.46 -18.96 1.51
N GLN A 226 -0.96 -19.14 0.29
CA GLN A 226 -0.70 -20.26 -0.60
C GLN A 226 -0.24 -19.75 -1.97
N SER A 227 0.16 -20.64 -2.85
CA SER A 227 0.71 -20.28 -4.16
C SER A 227 -0.27 -19.50 -5.05
N ASN A 228 -1.57 -19.74 -4.91
CA ASN A 228 -2.62 -19.16 -5.76
C ASN A 228 -3.77 -18.49 -5.00
N TRP A 229 -3.73 -18.48 -3.67
CA TRP A 229 -4.70 -17.77 -2.84
C TRP A 229 -4.11 -17.33 -1.51
N ARG A 230 -4.72 -16.33 -0.91
CA ARG A 230 -4.50 -15.92 0.47
C ARG A 230 -5.80 -15.49 1.12
N LEU A 231 -5.83 -15.64 2.43
CA LEU A 231 -6.96 -15.25 3.26
C LEU A 231 -6.43 -14.60 4.52
N GLY A 232 -6.93 -13.43 4.86
CA GLY A 232 -6.52 -12.67 6.03
C GLY A 232 -7.72 -12.25 6.88
N LEU A 233 -7.50 -12.24 8.17
CA LEU A 233 -8.37 -11.67 9.19
C LEU A 233 -7.62 -10.53 9.85
N ALA A 234 -8.31 -9.42 10.10
CA ALA A 234 -7.76 -8.27 10.80
C ALA A 234 -8.73 -7.83 11.91
N GLY A 235 -8.17 -7.28 12.96
CA GLY A 235 -8.94 -6.69 14.04
C GLY A 235 -8.21 -5.49 14.63
N SER A 236 -8.97 -4.48 15.06
CA SER A 236 -8.42 -3.34 15.76
C SER A 236 -9.39 -2.87 16.83
N PHE A 237 -8.84 -2.56 17.98
CA PHE A 237 -9.56 -2.01 19.12
C PHE A 237 -8.82 -0.75 19.61
N THR A 238 -9.50 0.39 19.57
CA THR A 238 -8.97 1.67 20.03
C THR A 238 -9.82 2.14 21.21
N GLN A 239 -9.16 2.47 22.30
CA GLN A 239 -9.77 3.18 23.41
C GLN A 239 -9.27 4.63 23.41
N ALA A 240 -10.18 5.59 23.35
CA ALA A 240 -9.85 7.02 23.34
C ALA A 240 -10.93 7.83 24.05
N ASP A 241 -10.56 9.00 24.56
CA ASP A 241 -11.50 9.91 25.24
C ASP A 241 -12.65 10.36 24.32
N ALA A 242 -12.40 10.43 23.01
CA ALA A 242 -13.40 10.76 22.00
C ALA A 242 -14.40 9.61 21.72
N GLY A 243 -14.19 8.43 22.28
CA GLY A 243 -15.01 7.24 22.12
C GLY A 243 -14.24 6.04 21.57
N ASP A 244 -14.66 4.87 22.00
CA ASP A 244 -14.06 3.60 21.58
C ASP A 244 -14.34 3.27 20.13
N ARG A 245 -13.36 2.65 19.48
CA ARG A 245 -13.50 2.17 18.10
C ARG A 245 -13.09 0.70 17.99
N GLN A 246 -13.93 -0.07 17.31
CA GLN A 246 -13.72 -1.48 17.03
C GLN A 246 -13.79 -1.70 15.53
N MET A 247 -12.83 -2.44 14.98
CA MET A 247 -12.79 -2.77 13.56
C MET A 247 -12.51 -4.26 13.38
N TYR A 248 -13.20 -4.86 12.44
CA TYR A 248 -13.03 -6.26 12.06
C TYR A 248 -12.95 -6.32 10.55
N GLY A 249 -11.89 -6.91 10.02
CA GLY A 249 -11.62 -7.00 8.59
C GLY A 249 -11.47 -8.45 8.14
N LEU A 250 -12.04 -8.75 6.98
CA LEU A 250 -11.81 -9.98 6.24
C LEU A 250 -11.32 -9.59 4.86
N PHE A 251 -10.17 -10.13 4.46
CA PHE A 251 -9.63 -9.88 3.13
C PHE A 251 -9.08 -11.16 2.50
N ALA A 252 -9.22 -11.26 1.19
CA ALA A 252 -8.81 -12.43 0.44
C ALA A 252 -8.23 -12.04 -0.92
N GLY A 253 -7.34 -12.87 -1.42
CA GLY A 253 -6.84 -12.76 -2.79
C GLY A 253 -6.76 -14.13 -3.43
N VAL A 254 -7.12 -14.22 -4.72
CA VAL A 254 -7.03 -15.45 -5.50
C VAL A 254 -6.50 -15.15 -6.89
N LYS A 255 -5.62 -16.04 -7.38
CA LYS A 255 -5.11 -15.99 -8.76
C LYS A 255 -5.89 -16.94 -9.64
N THR A 256 -6.41 -16.45 -10.76
CA THR A 256 -7.06 -17.23 -11.80
C THR A 256 -6.42 -16.91 -13.15
N GLY A 257 -5.49 -17.77 -13.59
CA GLY A 257 -4.71 -17.49 -14.80
C GLY A 257 -3.92 -16.18 -14.69
N PRO A 258 -4.09 -15.23 -15.60
CA PRO A 258 -3.39 -13.94 -15.58
C PRO A 258 -4.04 -12.90 -14.66
N VAL A 259 -5.17 -13.23 -14.02
CA VAL A 259 -5.92 -12.28 -13.18
C VAL A 259 -5.69 -12.58 -11.71
N ALA A 260 -5.31 -11.54 -10.94
CA ALA A 260 -5.36 -11.54 -9.49
C ALA A 260 -6.64 -10.82 -9.04
N TRP A 261 -7.41 -11.47 -8.20
CA TRP A 261 -8.58 -10.92 -7.56
C TRP A 261 -8.25 -10.58 -6.11
N LEU A 262 -8.64 -9.40 -5.67
CA LEU A 262 -8.56 -8.98 -4.27
C LEU A 262 -9.95 -8.61 -3.79
N GLY A 263 -10.25 -8.95 -2.55
CA GLY A 263 -11.47 -8.53 -1.87
C GLY A 263 -11.15 -8.15 -0.44
N GLU A 264 -11.87 -7.17 0.08
CA GLU A 264 -11.83 -6.75 1.48
C GLU A 264 -13.22 -6.29 1.91
N VAL A 265 -13.61 -6.63 3.12
CA VAL A 265 -14.81 -6.12 3.76
C VAL A 265 -14.50 -5.87 5.23
N ASP A 266 -14.86 -4.69 5.70
CA ASP A 266 -14.62 -4.30 7.09
C ASP A 266 -15.94 -3.92 7.78
N LEU A 267 -16.01 -4.21 9.07
CA LEU A 267 -17.04 -3.73 9.96
C LEU A 267 -16.40 -2.79 10.98
N VAL A 268 -16.81 -1.53 10.97
CA VAL A 268 -16.30 -0.51 11.87
C VAL A 268 -17.40 -0.04 12.79
N ARG A 269 -17.17 -0.12 14.09
CA ARG A 269 -18.07 0.40 15.13
C ARG A 269 -17.34 1.48 15.90
N GLN A 270 -17.92 2.67 15.95
CA GLN A 270 -17.33 3.81 16.62
C GLN A 270 -18.34 4.48 17.55
N ALA A 271 -17.98 4.55 18.82
CA ALA A 271 -18.74 5.30 19.85
C ALA A 271 -18.38 6.80 19.82
N GLY A 272 -19.06 7.59 20.65
CA GLY A 272 -18.76 9.02 20.83
C GLY A 272 -19.57 9.97 19.93
N PHE A 273 -20.49 9.47 19.09
CA PHE A 273 -21.41 10.31 18.33
C PHE A 273 -22.64 10.70 19.16
N PRO A 274 -23.27 11.88 18.91
CA PRO A 274 -24.47 12.30 19.63
C PRO A 274 -25.64 11.30 19.53
N GLN A 275 -25.68 10.55 18.42
CA GLN A 275 -26.71 9.52 18.15
C GLN A 275 -26.33 8.13 18.72
N GLY A 276 -25.19 8.02 19.42
CA GLY A 276 -24.69 6.75 19.95
C GLY A 276 -23.56 6.14 19.13
N THR A 277 -23.55 4.82 19.02
CA THR A 277 -22.51 4.10 18.26
C THR A 277 -22.89 4.02 16.78
N ARG A 278 -22.01 4.55 15.92
CA ARG A 278 -22.09 4.43 14.47
C ARG A 278 -21.50 3.09 14.03
N THR A 279 -22.17 2.41 13.12
CA THR A 279 -21.69 1.18 12.47
C THR A 279 -21.54 1.42 10.98
N MET A 280 -20.31 1.22 10.44
CA MET A 280 -19.95 1.45 9.05
C MET A 280 -19.51 0.14 8.40
N LEU A 281 -19.76 -0.02 7.10
CA LEU A 281 -19.40 -1.22 6.34
C LEU A 281 -18.80 -0.81 4.99
N PRO A 282 -17.49 -0.61 4.90
CA PRO A 282 -16.81 -0.49 3.62
C PRO A 282 -16.44 -1.86 3.06
N ALA A 283 -16.40 -1.95 1.73
CA ALA A 283 -15.95 -3.13 1.00
C ALA A 283 -15.25 -2.74 -0.29
N LEU A 284 -14.38 -3.64 -0.78
CA LEU A 284 -13.63 -3.48 -2.02
C LEU A 284 -13.53 -4.82 -2.75
N VAL A 285 -13.68 -4.79 -4.06
CA VAL A 285 -13.29 -5.87 -4.96
C VAL A 285 -12.44 -5.30 -6.07
N GLU A 286 -11.28 -5.89 -6.31
CA GLU A 286 -10.33 -5.47 -7.34
C GLU A 286 -9.94 -6.66 -8.21
N ALA A 287 -9.84 -6.43 -9.51
CA ALA A 287 -9.34 -7.38 -10.49
C ALA A 287 -8.14 -6.76 -11.20
N ASP A 288 -6.99 -7.39 -11.06
CA ASP A 288 -5.74 -7.02 -11.72
C ASP A 288 -5.41 -8.02 -12.81
N TRP A 289 -5.58 -7.62 -14.04
CA TRP A 289 -5.31 -8.45 -15.21
C TRP A 289 -3.94 -8.13 -15.79
N LEU A 290 -2.99 -9.04 -15.59
CA LEU A 290 -1.69 -9.00 -16.25
C LEU A 290 -1.88 -9.39 -17.73
N ILE A 291 -2.14 -8.41 -18.60
CA ILE A 291 -2.39 -8.60 -20.03
C ILE A 291 -1.17 -9.23 -20.70
N CYS A 292 -0.02 -8.67 -20.44
CA CYS A 292 1.29 -9.19 -20.81
C CYS A 292 2.35 -8.55 -19.90
N ARG A 293 3.58 -9.02 -20.01
CA ARG A 293 4.68 -8.48 -19.19
C ARG A 293 4.77 -6.95 -19.30
N GLY A 294 4.81 -6.27 -18.18
CA GLY A 294 4.85 -4.82 -18.07
C GLY A 294 3.51 -4.12 -18.26
N ASN A 295 2.41 -4.85 -18.51
CA ASN A 295 1.10 -4.26 -18.78
C ASN A 295 0.03 -4.89 -17.88
N ASN A 296 -0.56 -4.11 -17.01
CA ASN A 296 -1.62 -4.51 -16.10
C ASN A 296 -2.84 -3.62 -16.27
N LEU A 297 -4.04 -4.20 -16.20
CA LEU A 297 -5.31 -3.48 -16.13
C LEU A 297 -5.95 -3.79 -14.78
N LYS A 298 -6.12 -2.77 -13.97
CA LYS A 298 -6.79 -2.82 -12.67
C LYS A 298 -8.21 -2.30 -12.80
N LEU A 299 -9.17 -3.06 -12.35
CA LEU A 299 -10.59 -2.67 -12.23
C LEU A 299 -10.99 -2.80 -10.78
N THR A 300 -11.52 -1.74 -10.19
CA THR A 300 -11.91 -1.74 -8.77
C THR A 300 -13.36 -1.30 -8.62
N TYR A 301 -14.12 -2.05 -7.83
CA TYR A 301 -15.40 -1.67 -7.31
C TYR A 301 -15.31 -1.50 -5.80
N GLU A 302 -15.83 -0.38 -5.31
CA GLU A 302 -15.87 -0.08 -3.88
C GLU A 302 -17.30 0.27 -3.47
N PHE A 303 -17.59 -0.11 -2.25
CA PHE A 303 -18.85 0.16 -1.57
C PHE A 303 -18.54 0.68 -0.16
N SER A 304 -19.33 1.61 0.32
CA SER A 304 -19.32 2.03 1.70
C SER A 304 -20.73 2.38 2.15
N ASP A 305 -21.16 1.77 3.23
CA ASP A 305 -22.31 2.21 4.02
C ASP A 305 -21.75 2.97 5.25
N PRO A 306 -21.77 4.31 5.22
CA PRO A 306 -21.15 5.13 6.27
C PRO A 306 -21.93 5.12 7.58
N GLU A 307 -23.19 4.68 7.57
CA GLU A 307 -23.98 4.46 8.78
C GLU A 307 -25.17 3.55 8.51
N ARG A 308 -25.06 2.30 8.92
CA ARG A 308 -26.04 1.23 8.66
C ARG A 308 -27.44 1.47 9.26
N SER A 309 -27.60 2.44 10.15
CA SER A 309 -28.89 2.85 10.71
C SER A 309 -29.63 3.87 9.84
N VAL A 310 -28.97 4.44 8.84
CA VAL A 310 -29.51 5.46 7.93
C VAL A 310 -29.70 4.85 6.55
N ALA A 311 -30.92 4.87 6.03
CA ALA A 311 -31.22 4.35 4.71
C ALA A 311 -30.77 5.32 3.60
N ASN A 312 -30.35 4.79 2.46
CA ASN A 312 -29.95 5.52 1.24
C ASN A 312 -28.78 6.48 1.44
N ASN A 313 -27.81 6.11 2.26
CA ASN A 313 -26.57 6.85 2.45
C ASN A 313 -25.35 6.13 1.89
N GLU A 314 -25.55 5.01 1.21
CA GLU A 314 -24.49 4.19 0.64
C GLU A 314 -23.75 4.94 -0.47
N GLN A 315 -22.46 4.67 -0.56
CA GLN A 315 -21.56 5.23 -1.56
C GLN A 315 -20.92 4.10 -2.37
N THR A 316 -20.80 4.31 -3.66
CA THR A 316 -20.10 3.38 -4.55
C THR A 316 -19.10 4.13 -5.41
N ARG A 317 -18.00 3.46 -5.73
CA ARG A 317 -16.98 3.97 -6.65
C ARG A 317 -16.55 2.85 -7.61
N TRP A 318 -16.43 3.19 -8.88
CA TRP A 318 -15.79 2.37 -9.89
C TRP A 318 -14.53 3.07 -10.34
N SER A 319 -13.47 2.32 -10.53
CA SER A 319 -12.25 2.84 -11.13
C SER A 319 -11.62 1.82 -12.07
N ALA A 320 -10.95 2.34 -13.09
CA ALA A 320 -10.14 1.55 -14.00
C ALA A 320 -8.78 2.23 -14.16
N VAL A 321 -7.71 1.46 -13.99
CA VAL A 321 -6.33 1.96 -14.12
C VAL A 321 -5.54 1.02 -15.01
N TYR A 322 -4.99 1.55 -16.08
CA TYR A 322 -4.00 0.86 -16.90
C TYR A 322 -2.60 1.23 -16.41
N GLU A 323 -1.79 0.22 -16.15
CA GLU A 323 -0.43 0.35 -15.65
C GLU A 323 0.55 -0.18 -16.70
N PHE A 324 1.53 0.63 -17.06
CA PHE A 324 2.58 0.28 -18.00
C PHE A 324 3.96 0.48 -17.37
N THR A 325 4.74 -0.58 -17.28
CA THR A 325 6.12 -0.58 -16.80
C THR A 325 7.06 -0.83 -18.00
N PRO A 326 7.46 0.22 -18.74
CA PRO A 326 8.24 0.05 -19.97
C PRO A 326 9.64 -0.52 -19.72
N ILE A 327 10.32 -0.04 -18.70
CA ILE A 327 11.67 -0.40 -18.29
C ILE A 327 11.73 -0.53 -16.76
N PRO A 328 12.76 -1.14 -16.17
CA PRO A 328 12.92 -1.21 -14.73
C PRO A 328 12.73 0.13 -14.03
N PHE A 329 12.04 0.09 -12.89
CA PHE A 329 11.81 1.23 -11.99
C PHE A 329 11.02 2.41 -12.57
N LEU A 330 10.48 2.31 -13.78
CA LEU A 330 9.59 3.31 -14.38
C LEU A 330 8.21 2.70 -14.62
N GLN A 331 7.16 3.34 -14.09
CA GLN A 331 5.77 2.97 -14.36
C GLN A 331 4.96 4.20 -14.76
N ALA A 332 4.19 4.07 -15.82
CA ALA A 332 3.16 5.02 -16.22
C ALA A 332 1.78 4.44 -15.90
N ARG A 333 0.85 5.29 -15.48
CA ARG A 333 -0.53 4.92 -15.18
C ARG A 333 -1.50 5.86 -15.85
N ALA A 334 -2.62 5.32 -16.34
CA ALA A 334 -3.75 6.10 -16.81
C ALA A 334 -5.02 5.50 -16.20
N GLY A 335 -5.88 6.34 -15.64
CA GLY A 335 -7.08 5.84 -14.97
C GLY A 335 -8.19 6.89 -14.81
N PHE A 336 -9.34 6.42 -14.37
CA PHE A 336 -10.50 7.23 -14.00
C PHE A 336 -11.24 6.61 -12.81
#